data_955845a17051cf932f6669f95c308704
#
_entry.id   955845a17051cf932f6669f95c308704
#
_cell.length_a   1.000
_cell.length_b   1.000
_cell.length_c   1.000
_cell.angle_alpha   90.00
_cell.angle_beta   90.00
_cell.angle_gamma   90.00
#
_symmetry.space_group_name_H-M   'P 1'
#
loop_
_entity.id
_entity.type
_entity.pdbx_description
1 polymer ?
#
loop_
_entity_poly.entity_id
_entity_poly.type
_entity_poly.pdbx_seq_one_letter_code
_entity_poly.pdbx_strand_id
1 'polypeptide(L)'
;MAPRKSAGPGDGRHDADPLPAWKRQSVERSLRAAKARAQDRSDRFVNAGIELIKTTGDTGFTVQEVVDQSGMSIRTFYLFFASKDDLLLAIHETILASEVEPRLRHRCDAVADPVAKIKTYVDALFELSGNSEPSTRAFMVQQHRLAESRPDDLDRAMEPQVNLLAELLNNAALSGRLRPDIDVSCTAQLIHHLLQSIIGARVVGSTMSVALSPEQVWEFCASAIGAGIDDRMVSRV
;
A
#
# COMPACT_ATOMS: atom_id res chain seq x y z
N MET A 1 24.11 -34.56 -69.91
CA MET A 1 24.78 -33.56 -69.07
C MET A 1 23.68 -32.95 -68.20
N ALA A 2 23.48 -33.45 -67.00
CA ALA A 2 22.39 -33.06 -66.07
C ALA A 2 22.95 -32.13 -65.00
N PRO A 3 22.25 -31.04 -64.58
CA PRO A 3 22.73 -30.16 -63.53
C PRO A 3 22.45 -30.69 -62.12
N ARG A 4 23.45 -30.57 -61.27
CA ARG A 4 23.43 -30.91 -59.84
C ARG A 4 22.44 -30.00 -59.08
N LYS A 5 21.56 -30.57 -58.27
CA LYS A 5 20.79 -29.90 -57.22
C LYS A 5 21.72 -29.56 -56.05
N SER A 6 21.82 -28.29 -55.71
CA SER A 6 22.44 -27.78 -54.48
C SER A 6 21.48 -28.02 -53.32
N ALA A 7 21.95 -28.75 -52.31
CA ALA A 7 21.26 -28.83 -51.01
C ALA A 7 21.45 -27.51 -50.23
N GLY A 8 20.36 -26.87 -49.83
CA GLY A 8 20.36 -25.72 -48.91
C GLY A 8 20.60 -26.18 -47.46
N PRO A 9 21.18 -25.34 -46.60
CA PRO A 9 21.44 -25.64 -45.21
C PRO A 9 20.12 -25.74 -44.45
N GLY A 10 19.91 -26.88 -43.75
CA GLY A 10 18.78 -27.05 -42.87
C GLY A 10 18.83 -26.05 -41.71
N ASP A 11 17.75 -25.33 -41.59
CA ASP A 11 17.43 -24.47 -40.42
C ASP A 11 17.17 -25.34 -39.22
N GLY A 12 18.22 -25.57 -38.42
CA GLY A 12 18.16 -26.33 -37.18
C GLY A 12 17.54 -25.46 -36.07
N ARG A 13 16.24 -25.22 -36.13
CA ARG A 13 15.48 -24.80 -34.94
C ARG A 13 15.46 -25.96 -33.99
N HIS A 14 16.31 -25.92 -32.98
CA HIS A 14 16.12 -26.72 -31.77
C HIS A 14 14.81 -26.23 -31.11
N ASP A 15 13.69 -26.81 -31.53
CA ASP A 15 12.48 -26.86 -30.72
C ASP A 15 12.86 -27.63 -29.46
N ALA A 16 13.07 -26.92 -28.36
CA ALA A 16 13.25 -27.51 -27.05
C ALA A 16 11.99 -28.31 -26.75
N ASP A 17 12.12 -29.65 -26.80
CA ASP A 17 11.05 -30.63 -26.62
C ASP A 17 10.30 -30.29 -25.28
N PRO A 18 9.01 -29.96 -25.32
CA PRO A 18 8.31 -29.48 -24.12
C PRO A 18 8.33 -30.58 -23.07
N LEU A 19 8.87 -30.28 -21.88
CA LEU A 19 8.97 -31.21 -20.77
C LEU A 19 7.66 -31.97 -20.56
N PRO A 20 7.68 -33.30 -20.35
CA PRO A 20 6.49 -34.12 -20.09
C PRO A 20 5.62 -33.51 -18.97
N ALA A 21 4.30 -33.62 -19.07
CA ALA A 21 3.35 -32.99 -18.16
C ALA A 21 3.65 -33.28 -16.67
N TRP A 22 4.05 -34.50 -16.33
CA TRP A 22 4.41 -34.83 -14.94
C TRP A 22 5.68 -34.16 -14.46
N LYS A 23 6.67 -33.91 -15.34
CA LYS A 23 7.87 -33.14 -15.00
C LYS A 23 7.51 -31.68 -14.75
N ARG A 24 6.69 -31.05 -15.60
CA ARG A 24 6.19 -29.67 -15.40
C ARG A 24 5.47 -29.56 -14.06
N GLN A 25 4.55 -30.46 -13.76
CA GLN A 25 3.82 -30.52 -12.50
C GLN A 25 4.75 -30.69 -11.27
N SER A 26 5.80 -31.50 -11.40
CA SER A 26 6.78 -31.72 -10.34
C SER A 26 7.60 -30.44 -10.09
N VAL A 27 8.08 -29.79 -11.15
CA VAL A 27 8.81 -28.50 -11.07
C VAL A 27 7.93 -27.41 -10.47
N GLU A 28 6.68 -27.29 -10.94
CA GLU A 28 5.74 -26.30 -10.39
C GLU A 28 5.47 -26.52 -8.89
N ARG A 29 5.27 -27.77 -8.45
CA ARG A 29 5.10 -28.09 -7.03
C ARG A 29 6.33 -27.73 -6.21
N SER A 30 7.51 -28.05 -6.73
CA SER A 30 8.78 -27.72 -6.08
C SER A 30 9.00 -26.20 -5.96
N LEU A 31 8.68 -25.46 -7.03
CA LEU A 31 8.75 -23.98 -7.04
C LEU A 31 7.76 -23.36 -6.06
N ARG A 32 6.51 -23.85 -6.03
CA ARG A 32 5.51 -23.36 -5.05
C ARG A 32 5.95 -23.62 -3.62
N ALA A 33 6.46 -24.82 -3.33
CA ALA A 33 6.96 -25.15 -2.00
C ALA A 33 8.21 -24.34 -1.62
N ALA A 34 9.11 -24.07 -2.56
CA ALA A 34 10.28 -23.22 -2.34
C ALA A 34 9.87 -21.75 -2.10
N LYS A 35 8.93 -21.22 -2.89
CA LYS A 35 8.37 -19.87 -2.73
C LYS A 35 7.68 -19.71 -1.36
N ALA A 36 6.83 -20.67 -0.98
CA ALA A 36 6.15 -20.64 0.31
C ALA A 36 7.15 -20.62 1.49
N ARG A 37 8.21 -21.46 1.42
CA ARG A 37 9.26 -21.46 2.45
C ARG A 37 10.10 -20.20 2.47
N ALA A 38 10.35 -19.58 1.32
CA ALA A 38 11.04 -18.30 1.25
C ALA A 38 10.18 -17.20 1.88
N GLN A 39 8.89 -17.19 1.57
CA GLN A 39 7.92 -16.23 2.12
C GLN A 39 7.80 -16.37 3.64
N ASP A 40 7.61 -17.58 4.16
CA ASP A 40 7.58 -17.85 5.61
C ASP A 40 8.83 -17.30 6.34
N ARG A 41 10.00 -17.41 5.72
CA ARG A 41 11.25 -16.89 6.30
C ARG A 41 11.31 -15.37 6.28
N SER A 42 10.91 -14.72 5.19
CA SER A 42 10.85 -13.26 5.14
C SER A 42 9.83 -12.72 6.14
N ASP A 43 8.66 -13.35 6.23
CA ASP A 43 7.59 -12.96 7.13
C ASP A 43 8.01 -13.05 8.61
N ARG A 44 8.87 -14.02 8.96
CA ARG A 44 9.43 -14.11 10.32
C ARG A 44 10.29 -12.92 10.69
N PHE A 45 11.09 -12.36 9.77
CA PHE A 45 11.85 -11.13 10.02
C PHE A 45 10.94 -9.92 10.12
N VAL A 46 9.94 -9.81 9.23
CA VAL A 46 8.94 -8.73 9.25
C VAL A 46 8.19 -8.74 10.58
N ASN A 47 7.69 -9.89 11.00
CA ASN A 47 6.96 -10.03 12.27
C ASN A 47 7.86 -9.73 13.48
N ALA A 48 9.13 -10.15 13.45
CA ALA A 48 10.08 -9.80 14.51
C ALA A 48 10.29 -8.28 14.60
N GLY A 49 10.42 -7.60 13.46
CA GLY A 49 10.54 -6.14 13.42
C GLY A 49 9.26 -5.42 13.91
N ILE A 50 8.08 -5.92 13.54
CA ILE A 50 6.80 -5.39 14.04
C ILE A 50 6.72 -5.52 15.58
N GLU A 51 7.08 -6.67 16.14
CA GLU A 51 7.07 -6.89 17.59
C GLU A 51 8.10 -6.01 18.31
N LEU A 52 9.28 -5.79 17.73
CA LEU A 52 10.24 -4.82 18.26
C LEU A 52 9.67 -3.40 18.29
N ILE A 53 9.02 -2.95 17.22
CA ILE A 53 8.36 -1.63 17.19
C ILE A 53 7.26 -1.54 18.25
N LYS A 54 6.43 -2.57 18.40
CA LYS A 54 5.36 -2.60 19.43
C LYS A 54 5.92 -2.53 20.84
N THR A 55 7.03 -3.23 21.10
CA THR A 55 7.64 -3.33 22.42
C THR A 55 8.42 -2.08 22.80
N THR A 56 9.20 -1.53 21.85
CA THR A 56 10.08 -0.37 22.11
C THR A 56 9.43 0.97 21.82
N GLY A 57 8.38 0.99 20.98
CA GLY A 57 7.78 2.22 20.46
C GLY A 57 8.70 2.99 19.49
N ASP A 58 9.71 2.33 18.93
CA ASP A 58 10.72 2.94 18.07
C ASP A 58 11.13 2.01 16.92
N THR A 59 11.67 2.61 15.85
CA THR A 59 12.30 1.90 14.73
C THR A 59 13.83 1.86 14.84
N GLY A 60 14.40 2.25 15.99
CA GLY A 60 15.84 2.32 16.27
C GLY A 60 16.55 0.98 16.40
N PHE A 61 15.83 -0.15 16.45
CA PHE A 61 16.39 -1.48 16.58
C PHE A 61 17.47 -1.80 15.52
N THR A 62 18.38 -2.71 15.85
CA THR A 62 19.44 -3.20 14.98
C THR A 62 19.00 -4.43 14.18
N VAL A 63 19.72 -4.74 13.08
CA VAL A 63 19.50 -5.99 12.35
C VAL A 63 19.75 -7.21 13.24
N GLN A 64 20.72 -7.11 14.18
CA GLN A 64 21.01 -8.21 15.11
C GLN A 64 19.80 -8.51 16.03
N GLU A 65 19.15 -7.49 16.56
CA GLU A 65 17.96 -7.66 17.41
C GLU A 65 16.81 -8.34 16.64
N VAL A 66 16.62 -7.98 15.35
CA VAL A 66 15.65 -8.66 14.48
C VAL A 66 16.01 -10.12 14.24
N VAL A 67 17.29 -10.41 14.00
CA VAL A 67 17.81 -11.78 13.82
C VAL A 67 17.58 -12.61 15.08
N ASP A 68 17.90 -12.07 16.24
CA ASP A 68 17.73 -12.74 17.53
C ASP A 68 16.24 -12.99 17.82
N GLN A 69 15.40 -11.99 17.60
CA GLN A 69 13.94 -12.08 17.80
C GLN A 69 13.29 -13.09 16.81
N SER A 70 13.73 -13.13 15.56
CA SER A 70 13.19 -14.05 14.55
C SER A 70 13.65 -15.50 14.73
N GLY A 71 14.71 -15.75 15.50
CA GLY A 71 15.35 -17.06 15.63
C GLY A 71 16.05 -17.53 14.34
N MET A 72 16.41 -16.60 13.46
CA MET A 72 17.05 -16.87 12.18
C MET A 72 18.54 -16.46 12.20
N SER A 73 19.28 -16.72 11.12
CA SER A 73 20.67 -16.27 11.02
C SER A 73 20.78 -14.93 10.28
N ILE A 74 21.83 -14.16 10.61
CA ILE A 74 22.14 -12.91 9.91
C ILE A 74 22.39 -13.13 8.42
N ARG A 75 22.97 -14.27 8.04
CA ARG A 75 23.13 -14.65 6.63
C ARG A 75 21.78 -14.82 5.93
N THR A 76 20.81 -15.39 6.64
CA THR A 76 19.44 -15.54 6.11
C THR A 76 18.78 -14.18 5.95
N PHE A 77 18.99 -13.24 6.88
CA PHE A 77 18.48 -11.88 6.75
C PHE A 77 18.92 -11.24 5.43
N TYR A 78 20.23 -11.24 5.16
CA TYR A 78 20.79 -10.63 3.94
C TYR A 78 20.45 -11.37 2.62
N LEU A 79 19.81 -12.53 2.69
CA LEU A 79 19.20 -13.16 1.50
C LEU A 79 17.85 -12.53 1.10
N PHE A 80 17.17 -11.89 2.03
CA PHE A 80 15.84 -11.28 1.79
C PHE A 80 15.89 -9.76 1.80
N PHE A 81 16.70 -9.16 2.62
CA PHE A 81 16.80 -7.72 2.83
C PHE A 81 18.25 -7.27 2.68
N ALA A 82 18.51 -6.36 1.72
CA ALA A 82 19.85 -5.82 1.53
C ALA A 82 20.27 -4.88 2.69
N SER A 83 19.26 -4.29 3.37
CA SER A 83 19.44 -3.34 4.45
C SER A 83 18.32 -3.41 5.48
N LYS A 84 18.51 -2.72 6.61
CA LYS A 84 17.42 -2.47 7.58
C LYS A 84 16.28 -1.68 6.94
N ASP A 85 16.58 -0.75 6.03
CA ASP A 85 15.56 0.08 5.38
C ASP A 85 14.66 -0.75 4.47
N ASP A 86 15.19 -1.83 3.83
CA ASP A 86 14.35 -2.78 3.08
C ASP A 86 13.39 -3.53 4.01
N LEU A 87 13.86 -3.95 5.19
CA LEU A 87 12.99 -4.56 6.19
C LEU A 87 11.93 -3.57 6.69
N LEU A 88 12.30 -2.31 6.97
CA LEU A 88 11.37 -1.28 7.42
C LEU A 88 10.29 -0.97 6.37
N LEU A 89 10.66 -0.99 5.07
CA LEU A 89 9.67 -0.89 4.00
C LEU A 89 8.73 -2.09 3.99
N ALA A 90 9.26 -3.31 4.07
CA ALA A 90 8.44 -4.53 4.11
C ALA A 90 7.50 -4.57 5.34
N ILE A 91 7.95 -4.08 6.50
CA ILE A 91 7.11 -3.90 7.69
C ILE A 91 5.99 -2.90 7.37
N HIS A 92 6.33 -1.79 6.73
CA HIS A 92 5.37 -0.75 6.37
C HIS A 92 4.29 -1.29 5.43
N GLU A 93 4.70 -1.94 4.33
CA GLU A 93 3.80 -2.61 3.39
C GLU A 93 2.88 -3.63 4.08
N THR A 94 3.44 -4.43 4.99
CA THR A 94 2.68 -5.45 5.73
C THR A 94 1.62 -4.82 6.62
N ILE A 95 1.96 -3.79 7.40
CA ILE A 95 1.01 -3.10 8.29
C ILE A 95 -0.09 -2.42 7.48
N LEU A 96 0.26 -1.73 6.38
CA LEU A 96 -0.72 -1.09 5.51
C LEU A 96 -1.71 -2.10 4.92
N ALA A 97 -1.22 -3.23 4.42
CA ALA A 97 -2.04 -4.24 3.76
C ALA A 97 -2.84 -5.12 4.74
N SER A 98 -2.28 -5.46 5.91
CA SER A 98 -2.92 -6.40 6.84
C SER A 98 -3.72 -5.75 7.96
N GLU A 99 -3.44 -4.49 8.30
CA GLU A 99 -4.10 -3.81 9.41
C GLU A 99 -4.85 -2.55 8.97
N VAL A 100 -4.19 -1.65 8.24
CA VAL A 100 -4.75 -0.32 7.94
C VAL A 100 -5.87 -0.42 6.91
N GLU A 101 -5.61 -0.96 5.73
CA GLU A 101 -6.61 -1.08 4.65
C GLU A 101 -7.83 -1.89 5.08
N PRO A 102 -7.73 -3.08 5.69
CA PRO A 102 -8.90 -3.83 6.13
C PRO A 102 -9.74 -3.10 7.18
N ARG A 103 -9.11 -2.35 8.09
CA ARG A 103 -9.85 -1.54 9.08
C ARG A 103 -10.59 -0.39 8.41
N LEU A 104 -9.95 0.31 7.46
CA LEU A 104 -10.58 1.38 6.69
C LEU A 104 -11.80 0.83 5.93
N ARG A 105 -11.62 -0.25 5.20
CA ARG A 105 -12.69 -0.91 4.43
C ARG A 105 -13.84 -1.32 5.33
N HIS A 106 -13.56 -2.00 6.44
CA HIS A 106 -14.59 -2.43 7.39
C HIS A 106 -15.42 -1.25 7.94
N ARG A 107 -14.77 -0.14 8.29
CA ARG A 107 -15.45 1.07 8.78
C ARG A 107 -16.32 1.71 7.68
N CYS A 108 -15.79 1.79 6.46
CA CYS A 108 -16.54 2.35 5.33
C CYS A 108 -17.72 1.45 4.95
N ASP A 109 -17.60 0.14 5.03
CA ASP A 109 -18.66 -0.81 4.69
C ASP A 109 -19.81 -0.79 5.71
N ALA A 110 -19.55 -0.39 6.95
CA ALA A 110 -20.58 -0.22 7.98
C ALA A 110 -21.52 0.97 7.72
N VAL A 111 -21.20 1.84 6.77
CA VAL A 111 -22.01 3.03 6.41
C VAL A 111 -22.73 2.78 5.09
N ALA A 112 -24.02 3.15 4.99
CA ALA A 112 -24.81 2.92 3.79
C ALA A 112 -24.65 4.03 2.74
N ASP A 113 -24.61 5.30 3.17
CA ASP A 113 -24.56 6.45 2.27
C ASP A 113 -23.18 6.57 1.60
N PRO A 114 -23.10 6.65 0.25
CA PRO A 114 -21.83 6.67 -0.47
C PRO A 114 -20.91 7.85 -0.11
N VAL A 115 -21.48 9.04 0.14
CA VAL A 115 -20.70 10.22 0.52
C VAL A 115 -20.23 10.12 1.97
N ALA A 116 -21.07 9.58 2.85
CA ALA A 116 -20.69 9.34 4.24
C ALA A 116 -19.59 8.27 4.36
N LYS A 117 -19.51 7.31 3.42
CA LYS A 117 -18.36 6.37 3.34
C LYS A 117 -17.04 7.11 3.10
N ILE A 118 -17.02 8.09 2.19
CA ILE A 118 -15.82 8.90 1.92
C ILE A 118 -15.44 9.71 3.16
N LYS A 119 -16.43 10.31 3.84
CA LYS A 119 -16.18 10.99 5.13
C LYS A 119 -15.59 10.04 6.16
N THR A 120 -16.16 8.85 6.28
CA THR A 120 -15.65 7.81 7.21
C THR A 120 -14.20 7.44 6.92
N TYR A 121 -13.80 7.36 5.64
CA TYR A 121 -12.42 7.15 5.24
C TYR A 121 -11.50 8.28 5.73
N VAL A 122 -11.90 9.54 5.52
CA VAL A 122 -11.16 10.73 5.98
C VAL A 122 -11.02 10.72 7.51
N ASP A 123 -12.12 10.56 8.23
CA ASP A 123 -12.13 10.55 9.69
C ASP A 123 -11.26 9.42 10.27
N ALA A 124 -11.33 8.23 9.68
CA ALA A 124 -10.56 7.06 10.13
C ALA A 124 -9.04 7.26 9.97
N LEU A 125 -8.60 7.87 8.88
CA LEU A 125 -7.18 8.22 8.71
C LEU A 125 -6.74 9.29 9.71
N PHE A 126 -7.58 10.28 9.99
CA PHE A 126 -7.29 11.29 11.00
C PHE A 126 -7.15 10.71 12.41
N GLU A 127 -7.99 9.77 12.78
CA GLU A 127 -7.93 9.09 14.08
C GLU A 127 -6.60 8.33 14.26
N LEU A 128 -6.08 7.72 13.18
CA LEU A 128 -4.76 7.09 13.21
C LEU A 128 -3.65 8.08 13.59
N SER A 129 -3.73 9.33 13.12
CA SER A 129 -2.75 10.38 13.44
C SER A 129 -2.87 10.93 14.87
N GLY A 130 -4.03 10.76 15.49
CA GLY A 130 -4.31 11.19 16.87
C GLY A 130 -3.96 10.13 17.91
N ASN A 131 -3.62 8.92 17.48
CA ASN A 131 -3.27 7.84 18.40
C ASN A 131 -1.91 8.13 19.05
N SER A 132 -1.91 8.23 20.38
CA SER A 132 -0.72 8.56 21.18
C SER A 132 0.18 7.34 21.44
N GLU A 133 -0.14 6.17 20.89
CA GLU A 133 0.71 5.00 21.05
C GLU A 133 2.09 5.20 20.42
N PRO A 134 3.17 4.92 21.18
CA PRO A 134 4.54 5.08 20.67
C PRO A 134 4.81 4.32 19.37
N SER A 135 4.27 3.11 19.23
CA SER A 135 4.38 2.28 18.02
C SER A 135 3.74 2.92 16.79
N THR A 136 2.54 3.50 16.94
CA THR A 136 1.86 4.23 15.86
C THR A 136 2.66 5.47 15.44
N ARG A 137 3.19 6.20 16.42
CA ARG A 137 4.05 7.36 16.15
C ARG A 137 5.33 6.93 15.41
N ALA A 138 6.00 5.86 15.86
CA ALA A 138 7.19 5.33 15.20
C ALA A 138 6.92 4.94 13.75
N PHE A 139 5.77 4.28 13.50
CA PHE A 139 5.32 3.92 12.16
C PHE A 139 5.14 5.16 11.27
N MET A 140 4.47 6.21 11.76
CA MET A 140 4.24 7.44 10.99
C MET A 140 5.54 8.23 10.73
N VAL A 141 6.46 8.27 11.70
CA VAL A 141 7.79 8.87 11.50
C VAL A 141 8.58 8.09 10.44
N GLN A 142 8.50 6.76 10.46
CA GLN A 142 9.15 5.93 9.45
C GLN A 142 8.54 6.14 8.07
N GLN A 143 7.22 6.28 7.96
CA GLN A 143 6.54 6.61 6.71
C GLN A 143 7.08 7.93 6.11
N HIS A 144 7.27 8.94 6.94
CA HIS A 144 7.83 10.22 6.50
C HIS A 144 9.27 10.05 5.96
N ARG A 145 10.10 9.27 6.63
CA ARG A 145 11.47 8.95 6.15
C ARG A 145 11.46 8.17 4.83
N LEU A 146 10.52 7.24 4.66
CA LEU A 146 10.35 6.51 3.41
C LEU A 146 9.90 7.44 2.28
N ALA A 147 9.04 8.42 2.55
CA ALA A 147 8.63 9.42 1.57
C ALA A 147 9.81 10.26 1.03
N GLU A 148 10.82 10.50 1.86
CA GLU A 148 12.03 11.23 1.45
C GLU A 148 13.05 10.34 0.72
N SER A 149 13.24 9.10 1.19
CA SER A 149 14.32 8.22 0.72
C SER A 149 13.89 7.23 -0.35
N ARG A 150 12.63 6.81 -0.37
CA ARG A 150 12.06 5.76 -1.24
C ARG A 150 10.62 6.09 -1.67
N PRO A 151 10.37 7.25 -2.31
CA PRO A 151 9.00 7.71 -2.63
C PRO A 151 8.22 6.71 -3.48
N ASP A 152 8.81 6.17 -4.55
CA ASP A 152 8.15 5.23 -5.45
C ASP A 152 7.75 3.90 -4.76
N ASP A 153 8.55 3.46 -3.78
CA ASP A 153 8.24 2.26 -3.00
C ASP A 153 7.09 2.53 -2.02
N LEU A 154 7.10 3.69 -1.38
CA LEU A 154 6.04 4.11 -0.48
C LEU A 154 4.71 4.30 -1.23
N ASP A 155 4.73 4.92 -2.41
CA ASP A 155 3.53 5.10 -3.24
C ASP A 155 2.90 3.74 -3.58
N ARG A 156 3.72 2.75 -3.94
CA ARG A 156 3.25 1.37 -4.17
C ARG A 156 2.66 0.72 -2.91
N ALA A 157 3.28 0.95 -1.76
CA ALA A 157 2.77 0.44 -0.49
C ALA A 157 1.41 1.04 -0.11
N MET A 158 1.15 2.29 -0.53
CA MET A 158 -0.10 3.01 -0.27
C MET A 158 -1.19 2.78 -1.32
N GLU A 159 -0.85 2.17 -2.46
CA GLU A 159 -1.80 1.91 -3.55
C GLU A 159 -3.12 1.25 -3.10
N PRO A 160 -3.15 0.27 -2.18
CA PRO A 160 -4.40 -0.30 -1.69
C PRO A 160 -5.35 0.72 -1.05
N GLN A 161 -4.84 1.70 -0.30
CA GLN A 161 -5.68 2.74 0.32
C GLN A 161 -6.20 3.73 -0.72
N VAL A 162 -5.37 4.12 -1.70
CA VAL A 162 -5.78 4.98 -2.81
C VAL A 162 -6.86 4.30 -3.64
N ASN A 163 -6.71 2.99 -3.92
CA ASN A 163 -7.69 2.21 -4.65
C ASN A 163 -9.02 2.10 -3.88
N LEU A 164 -8.99 1.89 -2.56
CA LEU A 164 -10.19 1.92 -1.74
C LEU A 164 -10.90 3.28 -1.85
N LEU A 165 -10.17 4.39 -1.74
CA LEU A 165 -10.77 5.72 -1.87
C LEU A 165 -11.35 5.96 -3.28
N ALA A 166 -10.66 5.50 -4.33
CA ALA A 166 -11.15 5.57 -5.71
C ALA A 166 -12.46 4.76 -5.88
N GLU A 167 -12.55 3.58 -5.26
CA GLU A 167 -13.74 2.75 -5.23
C GLU A 167 -14.93 3.46 -4.57
N LEU A 168 -14.69 4.10 -3.41
CA LEU A 168 -15.70 4.88 -2.70
C LEU A 168 -16.19 6.09 -3.51
N LEU A 169 -15.25 6.84 -4.10
CA LEU A 169 -15.58 7.98 -4.97
C LEU A 169 -16.37 7.55 -6.21
N ASN A 170 -15.96 6.44 -6.85
CA ASN A 170 -16.67 5.91 -8.02
C ASN A 170 -18.12 5.53 -7.67
N ASN A 171 -18.33 4.88 -6.53
CA ASN A 171 -19.70 4.51 -6.08
C ASN A 171 -20.56 5.75 -5.79
N ALA A 172 -19.97 6.79 -5.22
CA ALA A 172 -20.68 8.06 -4.99
C ALA A 172 -20.96 8.81 -6.31
N ALA A 173 -20.05 8.80 -7.26
CA ALA A 173 -20.25 9.38 -8.59
C ALA A 173 -21.37 8.65 -9.37
N LEU A 174 -21.36 7.32 -9.38
CA LEU A 174 -22.41 6.51 -10.01
C LEU A 174 -23.80 6.72 -9.39
N SER A 175 -23.86 7.08 -8.11
CA SER A 175 -25.12 7.44 -7.44
C SER A 175 -25.56 8.90 -7.68
N GLY A 176 -24.85 9.66 -8.49
CA GLY A 176 -25.15 11.07 -8.80
C GLY A 176 -24.90 12.03 -7.62
N ARG A 177 -24.10 11.62 -6.63
CA ARG A 177 -23.88 12.39 -5.40
C ARG A 177 -22.62 13.28 -5.45
N LEU A 178 -21.85 13.20 -6.54
CA LEU A 178 -20.66 14.01 -6.80
C LEU A 178 -20.87 14.86 -8.05
N ARG A 179 -20.00 15.86 -8.23
CA ARG A 179 -20.00 16.65 -9.47
C ARG A 179 -19.79 15.75 -10.70
N PRO A 180 -20.46 16.04 -11.84
CA PRO A 180 -20.49 15.12 -12.99
C PRO A 180 -19.15 15.00 -13.75
N ASP A 181 -18.26 15.98 -13.61
CA ASP A 181 -16.96 16.07 -14.30
C ASP A 181 -15.78 15.58 -13.46
N ILE A 182 -16.06 14.80 -12.40
CA ILE A 182 -15.01 14.35 -11.48
C ILE A 182 -14.10 13.29 -12.13
N ASP A 183 -12.79 13.55 -12.15
CA ASP A 183 -11.80 12.50 -12.38
C ASP A 183 -11.55 11.75 -11.06
N VAL A 184 -12.17 10.58 -10.95
CA VAL A 184 -12.14 9.76 -9.74
C VAL A 184 -10.70 9.36 -9.36
N SER A 185 -9.89 8.96 -10.34
CA SER A 185 -8.52 8.50 -10.07
C SER A 185 -7.61 9.63 -9.58
N CYS A 186 -7.63 10.74 -10.29
CA CYS A 186 -6.87 11.94 -9.89
C CYS A 186 -7.35 12.48 -8.53
N THR A 187 -8.67 12.50 -8.31
CA THR A 187 -9.25 13.00 -7.06
C THR A 187 -8.88 12.11 -5.87
N ALA A 188 -8.88 10.78 -6.03
CA ALA A 188 -8.46 9.85 -4.99
C ALA A 188 -7.00 10.08 -4.59
N GLN A 189 -6.11 10.24 -5.57
CA GLN A 189 -4.69 10.54 -5.32
C GLN A 189 -4.53 11.87 -4.59
N LEU A 190 -5.17 12.94 -5.06
CA LEU A 190 -5.08 14.27 -4.45
C LEU A 190 -5.57 14.27 -2.99
N ILE A 191 -6.73 13.67 -2.72
CA ILE A 191 -7.27 13.57 -1.36
C ILE A 191 -6.32 12.74 -0.49
N HIS A 192 -5.84 11.60 -0.98
CA HIS A 192 -4.94 10.75 -0.22
C HIS A 192 -3.63 11.49 0.14
N HIS A 193 -2.97 12.14 -0.84
CA HIS A 193 -1.75 12.92 -0.59
C HIS A 193 -1.98 14.08 0.37
N LEU A 194 -3.12 14.78 0.26
CA LEU A 194 -3.49 15.84 1.22
C LEU A 194 -3.57 15.27 2.65
N LEU A 195 -4.29 14.16 2.84
CA LEU A 195 -4.44 13.52 4.13
C LEU A 195 -3.08 13.08 4.69
N GLN A 196 -2.24 12.43 3.88
CA GLN A 196 -0.91 11.99 4.30
C GLN A 196 -0.01 13.17 4.71
N SER A 197 -0.06 14.26 3.97
CA SER A 197 0.69 15.50 4.30
C SER A 197 0.25 16.06 5.65
N ILE A 198 -1.07 16.16 5.89
CA ILE A 198 -1.60 16.68 7.16
C ILE A 198 -1.24 15.76 8.33
N ILE A 199 -1.41 14.44 8.14
CA ILE A 199 -1.09 13.41 9.14
C ILE A 199 0.40 13.46 9.49
N GLY A 200 1.28 13.46 8.48
CA GLY A 200 2.72 13.56 8.68
C GLY A 200 3.13 14.81 9.45
N ALA A 201 2.58 15.97 9.08
CA ALA A 201 2.85 17.22 9.76
C ALA A 201 2.35 17.24 11.22
N ARG A 202 1.22 16.58 11.52
CA ARG A 202 0.74 16.41 12.92
C ARG A 202 1.69 15.55 13.74
N VAL A 203 2.16 14.45 13.19
CA VAL A 203 3.09 13.52 13.87
C VAL A 203 4.42 14.19 14.23
N VAL A 204 4.96 15.03 13.35
CA VAL A 204 6.19 15.79 13.64
C VAL A 204 5.94 17.06 14.49
N GLY A 205 4.70 17.32 14.89
CA GLY A 205 4.35 18.41 15.79
C GLY A 205 4.26 19.80 15.13
N SER A 206 3.95 19.85 13.83
CA SER A 206 3.70 21.13 13.13
C SER A 206 2.48 21.83 13.71
N THR A 207 2.67 23.06 14.22
CA THR A 207 1.59 23.85 14.83
C THR A 207 0.45 24.18 13.86
N MET A 208 0.74 24.39 12.59
CA MET A 208 -0.28 24.64 11.56
C MET A 208 -1.19 23.41 11.32
N SER A 209 -0.63 22.21 11.31
CA SER A 209 -1.39 20.97 11.05
C SER A 209 -2.14 20.48 12.28
N VAL A 210 -1.66 20.76 13.48
CA VAL A 210 -2.37 20.45 14.74
C VAL A 210 -3.66 21.25 14.87
N ALA A 211 -3.75 22.45 14.26
CA ALA A 211 -4.92 23.31 14.31
C ALA A 211 -6.08 22.86 13.40
N LEU A 212 -5.82 21.99 12.39
CA LEU A 212 -6.86 21.51 11.48
C LEU A 212 -7.70 20.41 12.15
N SER A 213 -9.02 20.59 12.18
CA SER A 213 -9.93 19.55 12.64
C SER A 213 -10.29 18.59 11.49
N PRO A 214 -10.70 17.34 11.80
CA PRO A 214 -11.21 16.42 10.78
C PRO A 214 -12.37 17.01 9.97
N GLU A 215 -13.24 17.79 10.62
CA GLU A 215 -14.38 18.45 9.99
C GLU A 215 -13.95 19.46 8.92
N GLN A 216 -12.94 20.30 9.23
CA GLN A 216 -12.42 21.29 8.26
C GLN A 216 -11.79 20.62 7.04
N VAL A 217 -11.08 19.49 7.25
CA VAL A 217 -10.50 18.73 6.14
C VAL A 217 -11.58 18.03 5.33
N TRP A 218 -12.61 17.50 6.00
CA TRP A 218 -13.75 16.93 5.30
C TRP A 218 -14.49 17.98 4.48
N GLU A 219 -14.79 19.18 5.03
CA GLU A 219 -15.44 20.28 4.31
C GLU A 219 -14.68 20.66 3.04
N PHE A 220 -13.35 20.73 3.12
CA PHE A 220 -12.50 20.97 1.95
C PHE A 220 -12.65 19.83 0.91
N CYS A 221 -12.53 18.58 1.32
CA CYS A 221 -12.69 17.43 0.45
C CYS A 221 -14.09 17.37 -0.17
N ALA A 222 -15.13 17.59 0.64
CA ALA A 222 -16.52 17.59 0.21
C ALA A 222 -16.78 18.65 -0.87
N SER A 223 -16.23 19.85 -0.68
CA SER A 223 -16.33 20.94 -1.66
C SER A 223 -15.60 20.56 -2.97
N ALA A 224 -14.43 19.95 -2.89
CA ALA A 224 -13.66 19.52 -4.06
C ALA A 224 -14.38 18.46 -4.89
N ILE A 225 -15.11 17.56 -4.26
CA ILE A 225 -15.87 16.48 -4.96
C ILE A 225 -17.32 16.89 -5.29
N GLY A 226 -17.75 18.08 -4.88
CA GLY A 226 -19.12 18.56 -5.08
C GLY A 226 -20.16 17.86 -4.20
N ALA A 227 -19.74 17.23 -3.11
CA ALA A 227 -20.64 16.58 -2.17
C ALA A 227 -21.35 17.66 -1.31
N GLY A 228 -22.67 17.77 -1.42
CA GLY A 228 -23.46 18.77 -0.70
C GLY A 228 -23.82 20.01 -1.51
N ILE A 229 -23.53 20.07 -2.80
CA ILE A 229 -24.13 21.03 -3.71
C ILE A 229 -25.56 20.53 -3.98
N ASP A 230 -26.50 21.04 -3.16
CA ASP A 230 -27.93 20.84 -3.36
C ASP A 230 -28.29 21.37 -4.77
N ASP A 231 -29.08 20.63 -5.55
CA ASP A 231 -29.57 20.95 -6.92
C ASP A 231 -30.24 22.32 -7.05
N ARG A 232 -30.37 23.06 -5.96
CA ARG A 232 -30.98 24.40 -5.89
C ARG A 232 -30.14 25.52 -6.48
N MET A 233 -28.84 25.30 -6.76
CA MET A 233 -27.99 26.32 -7.38
C MET A 233 -27.81 26.17 -8.90
N VAL A 234 -28.11 25.03 -9.48
CA VAL A 234 -27.95 24.78 -10.93
C VAL A 234 -29.10 25.39 -11.75
N SER A 235 -30.22 25.73 -11.13
CA SER A 235 -31.41 26.33 -11.81
C SER A 235 -31.39 27.86 -11.87
N ARG A 236 -30.26 28.53 -11.66
CA ARG A 236 -30.14 30.00 -11.70
C ARG A 236 -29.07 30.52 -12.69
N VAL A 237 -28.90 29.83 -13.82
CA VAL A 237 -28.17 30.42 -14.97
C VAL A 237 -29.02 30.35 -16.21
#